data_ef22981b87a3275d24e65415bc59b571
#
_entry.id   ef22981b87a3275d24e65415bc59b571
#
_cell.length_a   1.000
_cell.length_b   1.000
_cell.length_c   1.000
_cell.angle_alpha   90.00
_cell.angle_beta   90.00
_cell.angle_gamma   90.00
#
_symmetry.space_group_name_H-M   'P 1'
#
loop_
_entity.id
_entity.type
_entity.pdbx_description
1 polymer ?
#
loop_
_entity_poly.entity_id
_entity_poly.type
_entity_poly.pdbx_seq_one_letter_code
_entity_poly.pdbx_strand_id
1 'polypeptide(L)'
;MNSGAMITLSVDAEAEQDRLKTTINWGNNTDVTYGGKLATVARFSKTKGRSPILQADIDILPTEVVLNDTLWNIRSSHVAIDSGRVYIDNFLFERPGQYLRVDGKITKEETDSCIVDLKNVDVQYVLDIVKFDDVEFGGLATGKVFLKNILNKPDMKTRLNVHNFAVNKGLMGEADIKGVWDNELPGIRLQADIEEKNLSSTRVTGYVSPKLKALDLRIEADSTNLDLLTPYFEGIFSELDARANGLVRLHGGFKTLDFEGGVRVKLDTKVDILNTYLQLHDDSVYIKHGEFALKNARLFDREGNSGRVTGALRHKHLKNLTYH
;
A
#
# COMPACT_ATOMS: atom_id res chain seq x y z
N MET A 1 -15.13 3.05 -2.85
CA MET A 1 -15.58 3.92 -1.73
C MET A 1 -15.18 5.33 -2.07
N ASN A 2 -16.07 6.31 -1.97
CA ASN A 2 -15.69 7.71 -2.14
C ASN A 2 -14.71 8.05 -1.02
N SER A 3 -13.45 8.28 -1.36
CA SER A 3 -12.51 8.97 -0.48
C SER A 3 -13.19 10.25 -0.05
N GLY A 4 -13.46 10.40 1.26
CA GLY A 4 -14.20 11.54 1.78
C GLY A 4 -13.54 12.84 1.34
N ALA A 5 -14.12 13.49 0.34
CA ALA A 5 -13.63 14.78 -0.13
C ALA A 5 -13.63 15.74 1.04
N MET A 6 -12.50 16.42 1.27
CA MET A 6 -12.42 17.51 2.25
C MET A 6 -13.44 18.59 1.86
N ILE A 7 -14.42 18.83 2.73
CA ILE A 7 -15.51 19.77 2.46
C ILE A 7 -15.21 21.14 3.05
N THR A 8 -14.51 21.17 4.18
CA THR A 8 -14.14 22.41 4.86
C THR A 8 -12.65 22.50 5.02
N LEU A 9 -12.10 23.66 4.66
CA LEU A 9 -10.74 24.04 4.95
C LEU A 9 -10.74 25.49 5.39
N SER A 10 -10.25 25.78 6.60
CA SER A 10 -9.94 27.14 7.01
C SER A 10 -8.47 27.27 7.38
N VAL A 11 -7.90 28.38 7.02
CA VAL A 11 -6.52 28.73 7.36
C VAL A 11 -6.54 30.10 8.02
N ASP A 12 -6.17 30.13 9.29
CA ASP A 12 -5.97 31.35 10.05
C ASP A 12 -4.46 31.60 10.19
N ALA A 13 -4.00 32.75 9.80
CA ALA A 13 -2.58 33.11 9.83
C ALA A 13 -2.38 34.48 10.44
N GLU A 14 -1.51 34.57 11.45
CA GLU A 14 -1.11 35.78 12.11
C GLU A 14 0.40 35.99 11.93
N ALA A 15 0.79 37.06 11.27
CA ALA A 15 2.18 37.40 11.01
C ALA A 15 2.61 38.57 11.83
N GLU A 16 3.70 38.44 12.57
CA GLU A 16 4.31 39.52 13.38
C GLU A 16 5.83 39.46 13.23
N GLN A 17 6.43 40.49 12.61
CA GLN A 17 7.86 40.56 12.32
C GLN A 17 8.38 39.33 11.57
N ASP A 18 9.16 38.50 12.25
CA ASP A 18 9.76 37.28 11.73
C ASP A 18 8.97 35.99 12.11
N ARG A 19 7.83 36.16 12.74
CA ARG A 19 7.01 35.09 13.28
C ARG A 19 5.68 34.93 12.53
N LEU A 20 5.34 33.71 12.19
CA LEU A 20 4.05 33.33 11.60
C LEU A 20 3.40 32.28 12.46
N LYS A 21 2.25 32.57 13.04
CA LYS A 21 1.37 31.57 13.64
C LYS A 21 0.35 31.13 12.59
N THR A 22 0.19 29.84 12.41
CA THR A 22 -0.78 29.30 11.47
C THR A 22 -1.63 28.26 12.15
N THR A 23 -2.93 28.33 11.92
CA THR A 23 -3.88 27.29 12.30
C THR A 23 -4.63 26.85 11.06
N ILE A 24 -4.55 25.56 10.73
CA ILE A 24 -5.25 24.94 9.62
C ILE A 24 -6.30 24.01 10.23
N ASN A 25 -7.58 24.23 9.91
CA ASN A 25 -8.64 23.34 10.29
C ASN A 25 -9.23 22.72 9.01
N TRP A 26 -9.51 21.44 9.04
CA TRP A 26 -10.14 20.73 7.92
C TRP A 26 -11.14 19.71 8.44
N GLY A 27 -12.09 19.35 7.59
CA GLY A 27 -13.08 18.34 7.90
C GLY A 27 -13.83 17.87 6.67
N ASN A 28 -14.45 16.73 6.79
CA ASN A 28 -15.45 16.23 5.87
C ASN A 28 -16.79 16.10 6.62
N ASN A 29 -17.86 15.97 5.86
CA ASN A 29 -19.21 15.77 6.40
C ASN A 29 -19.80 14.49 5.81
N THR A 30 -19.08 13.39 5.93
CA THR A 30 -19.43 12.07 5.39
C THR A 30 -19.60 11.07 6.52
N ASP A 31 -20.13 9.88 6.22
CA ASP A 31 -20.36 8.80 7.19
C ASP A 31 -19.05 8.36 7.89
N VAL A 32 -17.89 8.57 7.24
CA VAL A 32 -16.57 8.34 7.82
C VAL A 32 -15.90 9.69 8.05
N THR A 33 -15.52 9.97 9.30
CA THR A 33 -15.00 11.27 9.71
C THR A 33 -13.51 11.39 9.41
N TYR A 34 -13.17 12.43 8.65
CA TYR A 34 -11.81 12.94 8.48
C TYR A 34 -11.79 14.40 8.89
N GLY A 35 -10.99 14.75 9.86
CA GLY A 35 -10.92 16.13 10.30
C GLY A 35 -9.76 16.37 11.23
N GLY A 36 -9.43 17.64 11.43
CA GLY A 36 -8.38 17.98 12.37
C GLY A 36 -8.06 19.46 12.39
N LYS A 37 -7.16 19.76 13.29
CA LYS A 37 -6.57 21.07 13.48
C LYS A 37 -5.06 20.90 13.50
N LEU A 38 -4.33 21.68 12.70
CA LEU A 38 -2.87 21.76 12.77
C LEU A 38 -2.49 23.20 13.14
N ALA A 39 -1.83 23.34 14.27
CA ALA A 39 -1.33 24.63 14.71
C ALA A 39 0.20 24.65 14.67
N THR A 40 0.78 25.66 14.08
CA THR A 40 2.22 25.83 13.96
C THR A 40 2.65 27.25 14.31
N VAL A 41 3.90 27.37 14.78
CA VAL A 41 4.58 28.66 14.95
C VAL A 41 5.89 28.58 14.17
N ALA A 42 5.96 29.32 13.08
CA ALA A 42 7.19 29.45 12.29
C ALA A 42 7.93 30.74 12.64
N ARG A 43 9.25 30.66 12.77
CA ARG A 43 10.16 31.81 12.88
C ARG A 43 11.06 31.82 11.67
N PHE A 44 11.16 32.95 11.04
CA PHE A 44 11.97 33.16 9.84
C PHE A 44 13.20 33.97 10.15
N SER A 45 14.33 33.54 9.62
CA SER A 45 15.59 34.25 9.69
C SER A 45 16.30 34.22 8.35
N LYS A 46 17.35 34.98 8.20
CA LYS A 46 18.21 34.96 7.02
C LYS A 46 19.65 34.69 7.42
N THR A 47 20.33 33.85 6.65
CA THR A 47 21.77 33.65 6.85
C THR A 47 22.54 34.96 6.68
N LYS A 48 23.63 35.10 7.45
CA LYS A 48 24.56 36.27 7.28
C LYS A 48 25.43 35.99 6.05
N GLY A 49 25.53 36.91 5.12
CA GLY A 49 26.40 36.79 3.96
C GLY A 49 25.98 37.67 2.76
N ARG A 50 26.73 37.54 1.64
CA ARG A 50 26.43 38.31 0.41
C ARG A 50 25.16 37.83 -0.30
N SER A 51 24.76 36.58 -0.08
CA SER A 51 23.52 35.98 -0.62
C SER A 51 22.74 35.34 0.52
N PRO A 52 21.95 36.15 1.27
CA PRO A 52 21.21 35.63 2.40
C PRO A 52 20.13 34.60 1.97
N ILE A 53 20.12 33.45 2.61
CA ILE A 53 19.15 32.39 2.39
C ILE A 53 18.14 32.43 3.53
N LEU A 54 16.87 32.25 3.18
CA LEU A 54 15.79 32.17 4.15
C LEU A 54 15.90 30.85 4.93
N GLN A 55 15.83 30.95 6.25
CA GLN A 55 15.73 29.82 7.18
C GLN A 55 14.37 29.89 7.88
N ALA A 56 13.81 28.74 8.22
CA ALA A 56 12.57 28.65 8.98
C ALA A 56 12.71 27.61 10.09
N ASP A 57 12.35 28.00 11.30
CA ASP A 57 12.19 27.14 12.46
C ASP A 57 10.70 27.03 12.77
N ILE A 58 10.16 25.82 12.68
CA ILE A 58 8.71 25.54 12.75
C ILE A 58 8.44 24.64 13.95
N ASP A 59 7.76 25.20 14.95
CA ASP A 59 7.21 24.43 16.05
C ASP A 59 5.81 23.95 15.67
N ILE A 60 5.61 22.64 15.63
CA ILE A 60 4.30 21.99 15.49
C ILE A 60 3.73 21.83 16.89
N LEU A 61 2.57 22.42 17.13
CA LEU A 61 1.93 22.37 18.44
C LEU A 61 1.12 21.09 18.60
N PRO A 62 0.98 20.58 19.82
CA PRO A 62 0.14 19.41 20.08
C PRO A 62 -1.28 19.60 19.55
N THR A 63 -1.77 18.61 18.83
CA THR A 63 -3.10 18.69 18.22
C THR A 63 -3.70 17.30 18.00
N GLU A 64 -5.00 17.29 17.75
CA GLU A 64 -5.79 16.11 17.50
C GLU A 64 -6.27 16.09 16.05
N VAL A 65 -6.21 14.90 15.45
CA VAL A 65 -6.64 14.63 14.07
C VAL A 65 -7.52 13.40 14.07
N VAL A 66 -8.63 13.45 13.38
CA VAL A 66 -9.52 12.30 13.18
C VAL A 66 -9.31 11.74 11.79
N LEU A 67 -8.93 10.46 11.72
CA LEU A 67 -8.78 9.71 10.47
C LEU A 67 -9.61 8.42 10.58
N ASN A 68 -10.53 8.20 9.65
CA ASN A 68 -11.43 7.03 9.67
C ASN A 68 -12.12 6.87 11.04
N ASP A 69 -12.81 7.90 11.51
CA ASP A 69 -13.48 7.93 12.83
C ASP A 69 -12.55 7.66 14.02
N THR A 70 -11.26 7.67 13.80
CA THR A 70 -10.25 7.37 14.82
C THR A 70 -9.45 8.60 15.19
N LEU A 71 -9.38 8.89 16.49
CA LEU A 71 -8.62 10.01 17.04
C LEU A 71 -7.13 9.66 17.12
N TRP A 72 -6.33 10.54 16.52
CA TRP A 72 -4.87 10.53 16.56
C TRP A 72 -4.35 11.82 17.17
N ASN A 73 -3.21 11.74 17.83
CA ASN A 73 -2.52 12.88 18.42
C ASN A 73 -1.22 13.18 17.69
N ILE A 74 -1.00 14.44 17.34
CA ILE A 74 0.31 14.96 16.95
C ILE A 74 0.94 15.54 18.21
N ARG A 75 2.12 15.06 18.57
CA ARG A 75 2.90 15.62 19.70
C ARG A 75 3.63 16.89 19.26
N SER A 76 4.01 17.69 20.25
CA SER A 76 4.92 18.80 19.98
C SER A 76 6.18 18.30 19.28
N SER A 77 6.52 18.94 18.16
CA SER A 77 7.71 18.60 17.38
C SER A 77 8.27 19.82 16.70
N HIS A 78 9.54 19.75 16.31
CA HIS A 78 10.26 20.84 15.69
C HIS A 78 10.77 20.46 14.31
N VAL A 79 10.60 21.36 13.34
CA VAL A 79 11.12 21.20 11.98
C VAL A 79 11.91 22.46 11.62
N ALA A 80 13.21 22.31 11.34
CA ALA A 80 14.04 23.41 10.84
C ALA A 80 14.33 23.22 9.35
N ILE A 81 14.22 24.30 8.60
CA ILE A 81 14.53 24.35 7.17
C ILE A 81 15.64 25.37 6.94
N ASP A 82 16.76 24.92 6.40
CA ASP A 82 17.92 25.75 6.10
C ASP A 82 18.53 25.35 4.75
N SER A 83 18.62 26.30 3.82
CA SER A 83 19.31 26.09 2.54
C SER A 83 18.87 24.82 1.77
N GLY A 84 17.59 24.47 1.86
CA GLY A 84 17.04 23.24 1.28
C GLY A 84 17.36 21.97 2.07
N ARG A 85 17.92 22.09 3.28
CA ARG A 85 18.06 21.02 4.26
C ARG A 85 16.86 21.06 5.20
N VAL A 86 16.33 19.91 5.55
CA VAL A 86 15.21 19.77 6.49
C VAL A 86 15.68 18.93 7.67
N TYR A 87 15.50 19.46 8.86
CA TYR A 87 15.77 18.77 10.13
C TYR A 87 14.44 18.53 10.82
N ILE A 88 14.16 17.31 11.18
CA ILE A 88 12.92 16.89 11.85
C ILE A 88 13.33 16.34 13.22
N ASP A 89 12.87 17.00 14.27
CA ASP A 89 13.09 16.54 15.64
C ASP A 89 11.82 15.92 16.16
N ASN A 90 11.82 14.58 16.22
CA ASN A 90 10.83 13.71 16.84
C ASN A 90 9.37 14.08 16.47
N PHE A 91 9.06 14.20 15.17
CA PHE A 91 7.67 14.28 14.75
C PHE A 91 6.97 12.96 15.11
N LEU A 92 5.98 13.04 16.01
CA LEU A 92 5.25 11.89 16.52
C LEU A 92 3.75 12.06 16.30
N PHE A 93 3.20 11.15 15.52
CA PHE A 93 1.78 10.99 15.26
C PHE A 93 1.34 9.64 15.85
N GLU A 94 0.48 9.68 16.88
CA GLU A 94 0.21 8.49 17.69
C GLU A 94 -1.22 8.38 18.19
N ARG A 95 -1.58 7.14 18.53
CA ARG A 95 -2.73 6.78 19.36
C ARG A 95 -2.37 5.56 20.23
N PRO A 96 -3.21 5.11 21.17
CA PRO A 96 -2.90 3.94 22.00
C PRO A 96 -2.51 2.72 21.16
N GLY A 97 -1.27 2.24 21.34
CA GLY A 97 -0.73 1.05 20.68
C GLY A 97 -0.26 1.25 19.24
N GLN A 98 -0.35 2.45 18.65
CA GLN A 98 0.02 2.76 17.27
C GLN A 98 0.79 4.07 17.19
N TYR A 99 1.80 4.14 16.34
CA TYR A 99 2.47 5.40 16.03
C TYR A 99 3.17 5.40 14.67
N LEU A 100 3.34 6.59 14.15
CA LEU A 100 4.29 6.96 13.11
C LEU A 100 5.20 8.05 13.68
N ARG A 101 6.51 7.77 13.72
CA ARG A 101 7.54 8.72 14.15
C ARG A 101 8.46 9.02 12.99
N VAL A 102 8.79 10.29 12.82
CA VAL A 102 9.80 10.73 11.85
C VAL A 102 10.85 11.52 12.60
N ASP A 103 12.10 11.14 12.43
CA ASP A 103 13.24 11.79 13.08
C ASP A 103 14.45 11.80 12.16
N GLY A 104 15.21 12.91 12.18
CA GLY A 104 16.47 13.02 11.48
C GLY A 104 16.57 14.17 10.49
N LYS A 105 17.41 13.97 9.47
CA LYS A 105 17.80 15.02 8.54
C LYS A 105 17.60 14.61 7.09
N ILE A 106 17.01 15.50 6.30
CA ILE A 106 16.85 15.38 4.86
C ILE A 106 17.74 16.42 4.21
N THR A 107 18.91 16.03 3.76
CA THR A 107 19.92 16.91 3.18
C THR A 107 20.55 16.28 1.93
N LYS A 108 21.53 16.94 1.32
CA LYS A 108 22.34 16.38 0.25
C LYS A 108 23.60 15.64 0.76
N GLU A 109 23.82 15.66 2.07
CA GLU A 109 24.97 15.03 2.70
C GLU A 109 24.75 13.52 2.85
N GLU A 110 25.73 12.71 2.48
CA GLU A 110 25.63 11.25 2.54
C GLU A 110 25.57 10.69 3.98
N THR A 111 26.07 11.46 4.95
CA THR A 111 26.09 11.09 6.37
C THR A 111 24.73 11.30 7.04
N ASP A 112 23.91 12.18 6.48
CA ASP A 112 22.62 12.53 7.07
C ASP A 112 21.55 11.49 6.72
N SER A 113 20.70 11.21 7.68
CA SER A 113 19.63 10.22 7.53
C SER A 113 18.35 10.68 8.22
N CYS A 114 17.23 10.23 7.66
CA CYS A 114 15.92 10.34 8.27
C CYS A 114 15.36 8.95 8.47
N ILE A 115 14.76 8.72 9.63
CA ILE A 115 14.15 7.44 10.01
C ILE A 115 12.65 7.66 10.16
N VAL A 116 11.88 6.82 9.47
CA VAL A 116 10.44 6.68 9.72
C VAL A 116 10.25 5.37 10.49
N ASP A 117 9.72 5.46 11.69
CA ASP A 117 9.47 4.33 12.59
C ASP A 117 7.95 4.16 12.73
N LEU A 118 7.47 2.97 12.41
CA LEU A 118 6.05 2.61 12.38
C LEU A 118 5.75 1.54 13.42
N LYS A 119 4.65 1.69 14.12
CA LYS A 119 4.08 0.66 14.99
C LYS A 119 2.59 0.51 14.73
N ASN A 120 2.21 -0.66 14.23
CA ASN A 120 0.80 -1.01 13.96
C ASN A 120 0.07 0.05 13.11
N VAL A 121 0.74 0.62 12.12
CA VAL A 121 0.15 1.62 11.19
C VAL A 121 -0.52 0.88 10.05
N ASP A 122 -1.76 1.26 9.73
CA ASP A 122 -2.48 0.68 8.60
C ASP A 122 -1.73 0.93 7.29
N VAL A 123 -1.47 -0.15 6.55
CA VAL A 123 -0.72 -0.09 5.28
C VAL A 123 -1.44 0.76 4.23
N GLN A 124 -2.76 0.83 4.27
CA GLN A 124 -3.56 1.61 3.34
C GLN A 124 -3.23 3.11 3.44
N TYR A 125 -2.99 3.64 4.64
CA TYR A 125 -2.58 5.04 4.82
C TYR A 125 -1.29 5.39 4.06
N VAL A 126 -0.35 4.43 3.98
CA VAL A 126 0.91 4.64 3.24
C VAL A 126 0.67 4.59 1.74
N LEU A 127 -0.21 3.70 1.27
CA LEU A 127 -0.51 3.51 -0.16
C LEU A 127 -1.35 4.63 -0.73
N ASP A 128 -2.25 5.22 0.06
CA ASP A 128 -3.03 6.40 -0.32
C ASP A 128 -2.12 7.60 -0.66
N ILE A 129 -0.99 7.74 0.04
CA ILE A 129 0.02 8.79 -0.25
C ILE A 129 0.61 8.63 -1.65
N VAL A 130 0.85 7.38 -2.10
CA VAL A 130 1.42 7.09 -3.42
C VAL A 130 0.36 6.94 -4.51
N LYS A 131 -0.94 7.06 -4.16
CA LYS A 131 -2.10 6.97 -5.06
C LYS A 131 -2.15 5.64 -5.83
N PHE A 132 -2.04 4.56 -5.10
CA PHE A 132 -2.22 3.21 -5.61
C PHE A 132 -3.63 2.73 -5.23
N ASP A 133 -4.62 3.08 -6.06
CA ASP A 133 -6.05 2.98 -5.75
C ASP A 133 -6.73 1.74 -6.37
N ASP A 134 -6.05 1.01 -7.26
CA ASP A 134 -6.66 -0.11 -8.01
C ASP A 134 -6.70 -1.43 -7.22
N VAL A 135 -5.98 -1.52 -6.09
CA VAL A 135 -5.93 -2.70 -5.20
C VAL A 135 -6.00 -2.21 -3.76
N GLU A 136 -6.91 -2.77 -2.98
CA GLU A 136 -7.05 -2.47 -1.55
C GLU A 136 -6.10 -3.36 -0.76
N PHE A 137 -5.26 -2.75 0.08
CA PHE A 137 -4.38 -3.49 0.99
C PHE A 137 -4.82 -3.24 2.43
N GLY A 138 -4.77 -4.29 3.25
CA GLY A 138 -5.05 -4.21 4.67
C GLY A 138 -3.90 -4.78 5.50
N GLY A 139 -3.92 -4.46 6.78
CA GLY A 139 -2.97 -4.95 7.76
C GLY A 139 -2.25 -3.84 8.50
N LEU A 140 -1.59 -4.20 9.59
CA LEU A 140 -0.92 -3.27 10.49
C LEU A 140 0.60 -3.40 10.37
N ALA A 141 1.24 -2.40 9.78
CA ALA A 141 2.68 -2.37 9.57
C ALA A 141 3.44 -1.93 10.82
N THR A 142 4.48 -2.67 11.15
CA THR A 142 5.47 -2.34 12.19
C THR A 142 6.86 -2.49 11.61
N GLY A 143 7.72 -1.49 11.83
CA GLY A 143 9.11 -1.52 11.37
C GLY A 143 9.67 -0.16 11.06
N LYS A 144 10.75 -0.12 10.28
CA LYS A 144 11.49 1.13 10.02
C LYS A 144 11.81 1.30 8.55
N VAL A 145 11.76 2.56 8.11
CA VAL A 145 12.28 3.02 6.83
C VAL A 145 13.45 3.94 7.08
N PHE A 146 14.61 3.58 6.58
CA PHE A 146 15.83 4.38 6.64
C PHE A 146 16.01 5.11 5.32
N LEU A 147 16.14 6.42 5.36
CA LEU A 147 16.22 7.30 4.22
C LEU A 147 17.54 8.11 4.30
N LYS A 148 18.34 8.08 3.24
CA LYS A 148 19.57 8.87 3.13
C LYS A 148 19.62 9.56 1.78
N ASN A 149 20.28 10.71 1.72
CA ASN A 149 20.59 11.44 0.49
C ASN A 149 19.41 11.60 -0.49
N ILE A 150 18.20 11.77 0.04
CA ILE A 150 16.94 11.72 -0.72
C ILE A 150 16.89 12.79 -1.82
N LEU A 151 17.55 13.93 -1.58
CA LEU A 151 17.50 15.10 -2.46
C LEU A 151 18.46 14.99 -3.66
N ASN A 152 19.37 14.04 -3.67
CA ASN A 152 20.37 13.87 -4.74
C ASN A 152 20.34 12.44 -5.31
N LYS A 153 20.90 11.49 -4.58
CA LYS A 153 20.93 10.07 -4.94
C LYS A 153 20.27 9.27 -3.83
N PRO A 154 18.94 9.03 -3.91
CA PRO A 154 18.21 8.37 -2.83
C PRO A 154 18.83 7.02 -2.45
N ASP A 155 18.99 6.78 -1.16
CA ASP A 155 19.23 5.47 -0.57
C ASP A 155 18.12 5.23 0.45
N MET A 156 17.32 4.21 0.22
CA MET A 156 16.25 3.80 1.11
C MET A 156 16.37 2.33 1.40
N LYS A 157 16.26 1.99 2.68
CA LYS A 157 16.14 0.60 3.13
C LYS A 157 14.96 0.50 4.08
N THR A 158 14.17 -0.55 3.91
CA THR A 158 13.05 -0.80 4.80
C THR A 158 12.94 -2.27 5.17
N ARG A 159 12.48 -2.51 6.39
CA ARG A 159 11.98 -3.80 6.85
C ARG A 159 10.72 -3.56 7.66
N LEU A 160 9.63 -4.14 7.19
CA LEU A 160 8.31 -4.04 7.80
C LEU A 160 7.76 -5.44 8.03
N ASN A 161 7.19 -5.65 9.19
CA ASN A 161 6.28 -6.76 9.44
C ASN A 161 4.85 -6.23 9.38
N VAL A 162 3.98 -6.90 8.63
CA VAL A 162 2.57 -6.53 8.50
C VAL A 162 1.71 -7.65 9.07
N HIS A 163 1.07 -7.35 10.19
CA HIS A 163 0.12 -8.25 10.83
C HIS A 163 -1.24 -8.22 10.14
N ASN A 164 -1.85 -9.39 9.93
CA ASN A 164 -3.12 -9.54 9.22
C ASN A 164 -3.08 -8.90 7.81
N PHE A 165 -2.00 -9.12 7.08
CA PHE A 165 -1.89 -8.64 5.71
C PHE A 165 -3.02 -9.18 4.85
N ALA A 166 -3.70 -8.29 4.15
CA ALA A 166 -4.81 -8.62 3.27
C ALA A 166 -4.71 -7.88 1.94
N VAL A 167 -5.25 -8.48 0.89
CA VAL A 167 -5.38 -7.89 -0.45
C VAL A 167 -6.83 -8.02 -0.87
N ASN A 168 -7.48 -6.91 -1.25
CA ASN A 168 -8.90 -6.87 -1.61
C ASN A 168 -9.81 -7.58 -0.59
N LYS A 169 -9.52 -7.38 0.71
CA LYS A 169 -10.18 -8.03 1.86
C LYS A 169 -9.90 -9.53 2.02
N GLY A 170 -9.23 -10.20 1.06
CA GLY A 170 -8.75 -11.58 1.23
C GLY A 170 -7.55 -11.59 2.18
N LEU A 171 -7.71 -12.27 3.32
CA LEU A 171 -6.63 -12.41 4.32
C LEU A 171 -5.53 -13.31 3.78
N MET A 172 -4.29 -12.80 3.80
CA MET A 172 -3.09 -13.50 3.33
C MET A 172 -2.19 -13.97 4.48
N GLY A 173 -2.34 -13.38 5.68
CA GLY A 173 -1.58 -13.75 6.88
C GLY A 173 -0.57 -12.71 7.36
N GLU A 174 0.61 -13.17 7.80
CA GLU A 174 1.71 -12.32 8.26
C GLU A 174 2.69 -12.03 7.11
N ALA A 175 3.07 -10.78 6.89
CA ALA A 175 4.01 -10.43 5.84
C ALA A 175 5.30 -9.81 6.41
N ASP A 176 6.47 -10.38 6.05
CA ASP A 176 7.80 -9.75 6.27
C ASP A 176 8.23 -9.10 4.94
N ILE A 177 8.30 -7.79 4.92
CA ILE A 177 8.57 -7.00 3.72
C ILE A 177 9.92 -6.31 3.85
N LYS A 178 10.78 -6.51 2.87
CA LYS A 178 12.07 -5.84 2.71
C LYS A 178 12.08 -5.03 1.43
N GLY A 179 12.56 -3.80 1.50
CA GLY A 179 12.69 -2.92 0.35
C GLY A 179 14.00 -2.18 0.34
N VAL A 180 14.58 -2.04 -0.84
CA VAL A 180 15.80 -1.26 -1.07
C VAL A 180 15.59 -0.39 -2.31
N TRP A 181 15.98 0.88 -2.24
CA TRP A 181 15.91 1.77 -3.39
C TRP A 181 16.95 1.37 -4.44
N ASP A 182 16.53 1.36 -5.70
CA ASP A 182 17.39 1.17 -6.84
C ASP A 182 17.55 2.50 -7.61
N ASN A 183 18.79 2.93 -7.80
CA ASN A 183 19.05 4.18 -8.51
C ASN A 183 19.16 4.02 -10.03
N GLU A 184 19.37 2.82 -10.54
CA GLU A 184 19.41 2.54 -11.97
C GLU A 184 17.98 2.49 -12.54
N LEU A 185 17.11 1.81 -11.81
CA LEU A 185 15.67 1.78 -12.07
C LEU A 185 14.97 2.53 -10.94
N PRO A 186 14.62 3.83 -11.10
CA PRO A 186 14.19 4.66 -9.97
C PRO A 186 12.93 4.13 -9.27
N GLY A 187 13.14 3.29 -8.29
CA GLY A 187 12.10 2.57 -7.57
C GLY A 187 12.63 1.68 -6.47
N ILE A 188 11.79 0.82 -5.96
CA ILE A 188 12.05 -0.04 -4.80
C ILE A 188 12.16 -1.48 -5.28
N ARG A 189 13.30 -2.13 -5.07
CA ARG A 189 13.39 -3.59 -5.10
C ARG A 189 12.73 -4.13 -3.85
N LEU A 190 11.73 -4.99 -4.07
CA LEU A 190 10.87 -5.52 -3.03
C LEU A 190 11.10 -7.03 -2.88
N GLN A 191 11.14 -7.49 -1.65
CA GLN A 191 10.90 -8.87 -1.27
C GLN A 191 9.86 -8.89 -0.16
N ALA A 192 8.81 -9.68 -0.32
CA ALA A 192 7.82 -9.96 0.71
C ALA A 192 7.65 -11.47 0.85
N ASP A 193 7.80 -11.95 2.07
CA ASP A 193 7.47 -13.32 2.45
C ASP A 193 6.19 -13.26 3.29
N ILE A 194 5.11 -13.89 2.80
CA ILE A 194 3.76 -13.82 3.37
C ILE A 194 3.37 -15.23 3.79
N GLU A 195 2.97 -15.40 5.05
CA GLU A 195 2.63 -16.70 5.62
C GLU A 195 1.27 -16.69 6.29
N GLU A 196 0.38 -17.54 5.83
CA GLU A 196 -0.86 -17.88 6.53
C GLU A 196 -0.58 -19.13 7.38
N LYS A 197 -0.51 -18.95 8.68
CA LYS A 197 -0.04 -19.92 9.69
C LYS A 197 -0.34 -21.39 9.33
N ASN A 198 0.70 -22.15 8.95
CA ASN A 198 0.66 -23.55 8.56
C ASN A 198 -0.28 -23.91 7.39
N LEU A 199 -0.77 -22.94 6.64
CA LEU A 199 -1.71 -23.15 5.54
C LEU A 199 -1.12 -22.77 4.20
N SER A 200 -0.45 -21.64 4.11
CA SER A 200 0.11 -21.15 2.85
C SER A 200 1.38 -20.33 3.03
N SER A 201 2.16 -20.25 1.96
CA SER A 201 3.31 -19.37 1.85
C SER A 201 3.27 -18.68 0.48
N THR A 202 3.43 -17.39 0.45
CA THR A 202 3.49 -16.60 -0.78
C THR A 202 4.73 -15.73 -0.74
N ARG A 203 5.62 -15.91 -1.72
CA ARG A 203 6.80 -15.05 -1.87
C ARG A 203 6.60 -14.10 -3.04
N VAL A 204 6.81 -12.82 -2.78
CA VAL A 204 6.76 -11.77 -3.79
C VAL A 204 8.13 -11.12 -3.91
N THR A 205 8.70 -11.10 -5.11
CA THR A 205 9.97 -10.42 -5.38
C THR A 205 9.85 -9.56 -6.62
N GLY A 206 10.57 -8.45 -6.68
CA GLY A 206 10.61 -7.65 -7.89
C GLY A 206 10.79 -6.16 -7.60
N TYR A 207 10.10 -5.36 -8.36
CA TYR A 207 10.35 -3.94 -8.47
C TYR A 207 9.05 -3.13 -8.51
N VAL A 208 9.03 -2.03 -7.77
CA VAL A 208 7.91 -1.07 -7.76
C VAL A 208 8.47 0.34 -7.91
N SER A 209 8.04 1.06 -8.93
CA SER A 209 8.42 2.45 -9.16
C SER A 209 7.24 3.41 -9.01
N PRO A 210 7.15 4.14 -7.91
CA PRO A 210 6.18 5.23 -7.77
C PRO A 210 6.39 6.32 -8.82
N LYS A 211 7.65 6.60 -9.20
CA LYS A 211 8.01 7.62 -10.20
C LYS A 211 7.51 7.25 -11.60
N LEU A 212 7.71 6.01 -12.01
CA LEU A 212 7.25 5.51 -13.31
C LEU A 212 5.80 5.04 -13.28
N LYS A 213 5.19 4.97 -12.09
CA LYS A 213 3.87 4.40 -11.85
C LYS A 213 3.73 3.00 -12.45
N ALA A 214 4.72 2.16 -12.22
CA ALA A 214 4.83 0.81 -12.78
C ALA A 214 5.42 -0.15 -11.78
N LEU A 215 5.16 -1.45 -11.98
CA LEU A 215 5.74 -2.55 -11.21
C LEU A 215 6.06 -3.74 -12.12
N ASP A 216 6.93 -4.62 -11.61
CA ASP A 216 7.23 -5.93 -12.16
C ASP A 216 7.56 -6.87 -11.00
N LEU A 217 6.60 -7.70 -10.65
CA LEU A 217 6.64 -8.58 -9.49
C LEU A 217 6.51 -10.05 -9.90
N ARG A 218 7.35 -10.88 -9.35
CA ARG A 218 7.27 -12.33 -9.41
C ARG A 218 6.64 -12.84 -8.12
N ILE A 219 5.56 -13.58 -8.25
CA ILE A 219 4.77 -14.15 -7.16
C ILE A 219 4.92 -15.66 -7.22
N GLU A 220 5.51 -16.23 -6.18
CA GLU A 220 5.61 -17.68 -5.99
C GLU A 220 4.57 -18.08 -4.94
N ALA A 221 3.55 -18.82 -5.38
CA ALA A 221 2.43 -19.26 -4.57
C ALA A 221 2.64 -20.70 -4.13
N ASP A 222 2.49 -20.96 -2.83
CA ASP A 222 2.37 -22.28 -2.24
C ASP A 222 1.10 -22.30 -1.38
N SER A 223 0.08 -22.96 -1.88
CA SER A 223 -1.26 -23.01 -1.28
C SER A 223 -1.87 -21.64 -0.97
N THR A 224 -1.49 -20.63 -1.78
CA THR A 224 -1.94 -19.24 -1.59
C THR A 224 -3.45 -19.14 -1.70
N ASN A 225 -4.08 -18.50 -0.72
CA ASN A 225 -5.52 -18.24 -0.71
C ASN A 225 -5.89 -17.25 -1.82
N LEU A 226 -6.89 -17.58 -2.62
CA LEU A 226 -7.38 -16.78 -3.75
C LEU A 226 -8.58 -15.89 -3.41
N ASP A 227 -8.98 -15.75 -2.15
CA ASP A 227 -10.08 -14.85 -1.72
C ASP A 227 -9.84 -13.41 -2.15
N LEU A 228 -8.57 -13.02 -2.31
CA LEU A 228 -8.18 -11.73 -2.87
C LEU A 228 -8.76 -11.45 -4.26
N LEU A 229 -9.17 -12.50 -4.98
CA LEU A 229 -9.77 -12.40 -6.32
C LEU A 229 -11.30 -12.28 -6.29
N THR A 230 -11.94 -12.51 -5.14
CA THR A 230 -13.41 -12.48 -5.00
C THR A 230 -14.07 -11.25 -5.62
N PRO A 231 -13.57 -10.00 -5.43
CA PRO A 231 -14.20 -8.82 -6.01
C PRO A 231 -14.22 -8.79 -7.53
N TYR A 232 -13.32 -9.54 -8.18
CA TYR A 232 -13.25 -9.60 -9.65
C TYR A 232 -14.21 -10.65 -10.24
N PHE A 233 -14.72 -11.54 -9.42
CA PHE A 233 -15.60 -12.65 -9.84
C PHE A 233 -17.04 -12.51 -9.33
N GLU A 234 -17.40 -11.37 -8.73
CA GLU A 234 -18.76 -11.09 -8.30
C GLU A 234 -19.78 -11.30 -9.45
N GLY A 235 -20.86 -12.04 -9.18
CA GLY A 235 -21.89 -12.38 -10.16
C GLY A 235 -21.53 -13.53 -11.11
N ILE A 236 -20.33 -14.10 -11.00
CA ILE A 236 -19.90 -15.32 -11.70
C ILE A 236 -19.77 -16.46 -10.70
N PHE A 237 -19.05 -16.20 -9.61
CA PHE A 237 -18.78 -17.15 -8.55
C PHE A 237 -19.20 -16.59 -7.19
N SER A 238 -19.84 -17.42 -6.38
CA SER A 238 -20.07 -17.20 -4.97
C SER A 238 -19.49 -18.35 -4.16
N GLU A 239 -19.31 -18.15 -2.86
CA GLU A 239 -18.71 -19.15 -1.96
C GLU A 239 -17.35 -19.67 -2.49
N LEU A 240 -16.47 -18.76 -2.88
CA LEU A 240 -15.15 -19.09 -3.43
C LEU A 240 -14.22 -19.58 -2.32
N ASP A 241 -13.88 -20.88 -2.32
CA ASP A 241 -12.77 -21.45 -1.55
C ASP A 241 -11.72 -21.97 -2.54
N ALA A 242 -10.63 -21.23 -2.67
CA ALA A 242 -9.64 -21.55 -3.70
C ALA A 242 -8.21 -21.32 -3.20
N ARG A 243 -7.32 -22.25 -3.58
CA ARG A 243 -5.89 -22.17 -3.29
C ARG A 243 -5.07 -22.46 -4.53
N ALA A 244 -3.97 -21.74 -4.67
CA ALA A 244 -3.10 -21.84 -5.83
C ALA A 244 -1.66 -22.19 -5.47
N ASN A 245 -1.04 -22.99 -6.33
CA ASN A 245 0.39 -23.33 -6.32
C ASN A 245 0.99 -22.99 -7.67
N GLY A 246 2.08 -22.22 -7.70
CA GLY A 246 2.75 -21.92 -8.96
C GLY A 246 3.44 -20.56 -8.99
N LEU A 247 3.67 -20.10 -10.20
CA LEU A 247 4.43 -18.89 -10.47
C LEU A 247 3.63 -17.94 -11.35
N VAL A 248 3.51 -16.71 -10.89
CA VAL A 248 2.84 -15.63 -11.62
C VAL A 248 3.75 -14.40 -11.66
N ARG A 249 3.87 -13.75 -12.80
CA ARG A 249 4.44 -12.42 -12.95
C ARG A 249 3.31 -11.42 -13.06
N LEU A 250 3.32 -10.40 -12.20
CA LEU A 250 2.44 -9.23 -12.24
C LEU A 250 3.27 -8.04 -12.70
N HIS A 251 2.92 -7.44 -13.83
CA HIS A 251 3.72 -6.35 -14.39
C HIS A 251 2.87 -5.30 -15.11
N GLY A 252 3.47 -4.14 -15.36
CA GLY A 252 2.83 -3.06 -16.11
C GLY A 252 2.70 -1.76 -15.33
N GLY A 253 1.97 -0.81 -15.90
CA GLY A 253 1.61 0.44 -15.23
C GLY A 253 0.55 0.22 -14.15
N PHE A 254 0.53 1.04 -13.10
CA PHE A 254 -0.45 0.88 -11.99
C PHE A 254 -1.91 0.80 -12.47
N LYS A 255 -2.25 1.44 -13.58
CA LYS A 255 -3.60 1.39 -14.17
C LYS A 255 -3.76 0.35 -15.29
N THR A 256 -2.68 -0.32 -15.67
CA THR A 256 -2.62 -1.25 -16.80
C THR A 256 -1.85 -2.50 -16.42
N LEU A 257 -2.16 -3.02 -15.22
CA LEU A 257 -1.54 -4.24 -14.72
C LEU A 257 -1.97 -5.45 -15.53
N ASP A 258 -1.05 -6.39 -15.69
CA ASP A 258 -1.25 -7.64 -16.39
C ASP A 258 -0.52 -8.79 -15.69
N PHE A 259 -0.97 -10.01 -15.99
CA PHE A 259 -0.46 -11.24 -15.39
C PHE A 259 0.04 -12.20 -16.46
N GLU A 260 1.13 -12.87 -16.16
CA GLU A 260 1.68 -13.97 -16.96
C GLU A 260 2.11 -15.13 -16.05
N GLY A 261 1.91 -16.36 -16.49
CA GLY A 261 2.39 -17.53 -15.75
C GLY A 261 1.45 -18.73 -15.78
N GLY A 262 1.50 -19.49 -14.72
CA GLY A 262 0.61 -20.63 -14.54
C GLY A 262 0.57 -21.09 -13.10
N VAL A 263 -0.60 -21.53 -12.69
CA VAL A 263 -0.83 -22.02 -11.36
C VAL A 263 -1.64 -23.32 -11.41
N ARG A 264 -1.45 -24.18 -10.44
CA ARG A 264 -2.33 -25.28 -10.15
C ARG A 264 -3.31 -24.81 -9.08
N VAL A 265 -4.60 -25.02 -9.33
CA VAL A 265 -5.67 -24.49 -8.47
C VAL A 265 -6.49 -25.64 -7.92
N LYS A 266 -6.69 -25.62 -6.61
CA LYS A 266 -7.74 -26.34 -5.93
C LYS A 266 -8.86 -25.36 -5.63
N LEU A 267 -10.08 -25.68 -6.05
CA LEU A 267 -11.23 -24.77 -6.01
C LEU A 267 -12.49 -25.53 -5.57
N ASP A 268 -13.27 -24.95 -4.66
CA ASP A 268 -14.68 -25.27 -4.44
C ASP A 268 -15.46 -23.94 -4.53
N THR A 269 -16.42 -23.87 -5.43
CA THR A 269 -17.16 -22.63 -5.67
C THR A 269 -18.57 -22.93 -6.17
N LYS A 270 -19.47 -21.98 -5.92
CA LYS A 270 -20.78 -21.97 -6.56
C LYS A 270 -20.74 -21.11 -7.81
N VAL A 271 -21.10 -21.68 -8.96
CA VAL A 271 -21.29 -20.93 -10.21
C VAL A 271 -22.71 -20.39 -10.25
N ASP A 272 -22.85 -19.09 -10.09
CA ASP A 272 -24.15 -18.43 -9.87
C ASP A 272 -25.12 -18.64 -11.05
N ILE A 273 -24.62 -18.47 -12.28
CA ILE A 273 -25.43 -18.62 -13.51
C ILE A 273 -26.03 -20.03 -13.64
N LEU A 274 -25.30 -21.04 -13.18
CA LEU A 274 -25.72 -22.44 -13.24
C LEU A 274 -26.41 -22.92 -11.96
N ASN A 275 -26.34 -22.10 -10.90
CA ASN A 275 -26.75 -22.45 -9.54
C ASN A 275 -26.21 -23.81 -9.09
N THR A 276 -24.96 -24.11 -9.47
CA THR A 276 -24.32 -25.42 -9.28
C THR A 276 -22.97 -25.25 -8.61
N TYR A 277 -22.64 -26.14 -7.67
CA TYR A 277 -21.31 -26.20 -7.07
C TYR A 277 -20.37 -26.99 -7.95
N LEU A 278 -19.19 -26.43 -8.17
CA LEU A 278 -18.15 -27.09 -8.96
C LEU A 278 -16.84 -27.09 -8.17
N GLN A 279 -16.12 -28.20 -8.33
CA GLN A 279 -14.81 -28.37 -7.70
C GLN A 279 -13.74 -28.65 -8.76
N LEU A 280 -12.58 -28.06 -8.53
CA LEU A 280 -11.35 -28.32 -9.27
C LEU A 280 -10.32 -28.90 -8.31
N HIS A 281 -9.80 -30.08 -8.60
CA HIS A 281 -8.89 -30.79 -7.72
C HIS A 281 -7.45 -30.69 -8.24
N ASP A 282 -6.82 -29.49 -8.03
CA ASP A 282 -5.42 -29.26 -8.36
C ASP A 282 -5.11 -29.33 -9.88
N ASP A 283 -5.91 -28.64 -10.66
CA ASP A 283 -5.75 -28.56 -12.11
C ASP A 283 -5.08 -27.23 -12.55
N SER A 284 -4.53 -27.20 -13.78
CA SER A 284 -3.72 -26.09 -14.25
C SER A 284 -4.55 -24.97 -14.84
N VAL A 285 -4.32 -23.75 -14.34
CA VAL A 285 -4.79 -22.50 -14.92
C VAL A 285 -3.61 -21.80 -15.59
N TYR A 286 -3.71 -21.58 -16.89
CA TYR A 286 -2.71 -20.88 -17.69
C TYR A 286 -3.05 -19.39 -17.73
N ILE A 287 -2.09 -18.56 -17.36
CA ILE A 287 -2.25 -17.12 -17.27
C ILE A 287 -1.45 -16.47 -18.39
N LYS A 288 -2.12 -15.76 -19.28
CA LYS A 288 -1.55 -15.02 -20.39
C LYS A 288 -2.09 -13.60 -20.39
N HIS A 289 -1.49 -12.74 -21.18
CA HIS A 289 -1.98 -11.37 -21.37
C HIS A 289 -3.49 -11.34 -21.59
N GLY A 290 -4.21 -10.76 -20.60
CA GLY A 290 -5.66 -10.59 -20.64
C GLY A 290 -6.50 -11.88 -20.62
N GLU A 291 -5.93 -13.05 -20.25
CA GLU A 291 -6.63 -14.33 -20.32
C GLU A 291 -6.22 -15.30 -19.21
N PHE A 292 -7.20 -15.88 -18.53
CA PHE A 292 -7.06 -17.07 -17.68
C PHE A 292 -7.69 -18.26 -18.39
N ALA A 293 -6.92 -19.30 -18.69
CA ALA A 293 -7.39 -20.43 -19.50
C ALA A 293 -7.29 -21.76 -18.75
N LEU A 294 -8.35 -22.57 -18.86
CA LEU A 294 -8.38 -23.98 -18.51
C LEU A 294 -8.30 -24.83 -19.78
N LYS A 295 -7.46 -25.85 -19.78
CA LYS A 295 -7.32 -26.80 -20.89
C LYS A 295 -7.59 -28.21 -20.42
N ASN A 296 -8.74 -28.77 -20.84
CA ASN A 296 -9.12 -30.14 -20.51
C ASN A 296 -9.13 -30.40 -18.99
N ALA A 297 -9.46 -29.38 -18.19
CA ALA A 297 -9.51 -29.49 -16.74
C ALA A 297 -10.68 -30.40 -16.30
N ARG A 298 -10.47 -31.14 -15.23
CA ARG A 298 -11.48 -32.05 -14.71
C ARG A 298 -12.26 -31.39 -13.58
N LEU A 299 -13.52 -31.06 -13.85
CA LEU A 299 -14.45 -30.55 -12.87
C LEU A 299 -15.26 -31.66 -12.23
N PHE A 300 -15.61 -31.45 -10.96
CA PHE A 300 -16.50 -32.35 -10.21
C PHE A 300 -17.66 -31.52 -9.64
N ASP A 301 -18.82 -32.17 -9.51
CA ASP A 301 -19.88 -31.62 -8.66
C ASP A 301 -19.76 -32.18 -7.22
N ARG A 302 -20.65 -31.73 -6.33
CA ARG A 302 -20.68 -32.20 -4.93
C ARG A 302 -21.18 -33.64 -4.78
N GLU A 303 -21.78 -34.23 -5.83
CA GLU A 303 -22.24 -35.61 -5.88
C GLU A 303 -21.17 -36.57 -6.38
N GLY A 304 -20.02 -36.05 -6.83
CA GLY A 304 -18.89 -36.82 -7.33
C GLY A 304 -18.94 -37.11 -8.83
N ASN A 305 -19.94 -36.58 -9.56
CA ASN A 305 -19.93 -36.66 -11.02
C ASN A 305 -18.82 -35.78 -11.57
N SER A 306 -18.25 -36.16 -12.71
CA SER A 306 -17.15 -35.37 -13.29
C SER A 306 -17.37 -35.12 -14.76
N GLY A 307 -16.91 -33.95 -15.18
CA GLY A 307 -16.85 -33.50 -16.55
C GLY A 307 -15.47 -32.91 -16.89
N ARG A 308 -15.26 -32.63 -18.17
CA ARG A 308 -14.06 -31.92 -18.63
C ARG A 308 -14.45 -30.61 -19.24
N VAL A 309 -13.65 -29.57 -18.91
CA VAL A 309 -13.85 -28.22 -19.42
C VAL A 309 -12.59 -27.73 -20.10
N THR A 310 -12.77 -27.09 -21.22
CA THR A 310 -11.77 -26.19 -21.85
C THR A 310 -12.45 -24.86 -22.09
N GLY A 311 -11.86 -23.80 -21.60
CA GLY A 311 -12.41 -22.47 -21.71
C GLY A 311 -11.43 -21.42 -21.26
N ALA A 312 -11.79 -20.19 -21.49
CA ALA A 312 -10.99 -19.05 -21.09
C ALA A 312 -11.87 -17.92 -20.56
N LEU A 313 -11.38 -17.27 -19.50
CA LEU A 313 -11.89 -16.01 -19.01
C LEU A 313 -10.98 -14.89 -19.48
N ARG A 314 -11.50 -13.99 -20.30
CA ARG A 314 -10.75 -12.83 -20.80
C ARG A 314 -11.07 -11.60 -20.00
N HIS A 315 -10.07 -10.76 -19.83
CA HIS A 315 -10.20 -9.51 -19.09
C HIS A 315 -9.38 -8.40 -19.74
N LYS A 316 -9.74 -7.17 -19.46
CA LYS A 316 -8.93 -5.99 -19.77
C LYS A 316 -8.52 -5.35 -18.45
N HIS A 317 -7.26 -5.58 -18.02
CA HIS A 317 -6.72 -5.08 -16.74
C HIS A 317 -7.62 -5.48 -15.54
N LEU A 318 -8.03 -6.75 -15.47
CA LEU A 318 -8.97 -7.31 -14.49
C LEU A 318 -10.37 -6.68 -14.48
N LYS A 319 -10.72 -5.92 -15.52
CA LYS A 319 -12.04 -5.34 -15.72
C LYS A 319 -12.69 -5.96 -16.97
N ASN A 320 -14.02 -5.84 -17.08
CA ASN A 320 -14.79 -6.32 -18.24
C ASN A 320 -14.51 -7.82 -18.54
N LEU A 321 -14.78 -8.66 -17.55
CA LEU A 321 -14.65 -10.12 -17.70
C LEU A 321 -15.59 -10.65 -18.77
N THR A 322 -15.07 -11.44 -19.69
CA THR A 322 -15.83 -12.18 -20.71
C THR A 322 -15.37 -13.63 -20.76
N TYR A 323 -16.32 -14.54 -20.91
CA TYR A 323 -16.04 -15.98 -20.98
C TYR A 323 -16.25 -16.53 -22.39
N HIS A 324 -15.44 -17.52 -22.76
CA HIS A 324 -15.50 -18.23 -24.03
C HIS A 324 -15.42 -19.75 -23.80
#